data_b6b2a4e010f9314546a559bf3c0afd94
#
_entry.id   b6b2a4e010f9314546a559bf3c0afd94
#
_cell.length_a   1.000
_cell.length_b   1.000
_cell.length_c   1.000
_cell.angle_alpha   90.00
_cell.angle_beta   90.00
_cell.angle_gamma   90.00
#
_symmetry.space_group_name_H-M   'P 1'
#
loop_
_entity.id
_entity.type
_entity.pdbx_description
1 polymer ?
#
loop_
_entity_poly.entity_id
_entity_poly.type
_entity_poly.pdbx_seq_one_letter_code
_entity_poly.pdbx_strand_id
1 'polypeptide(L)'
;METTQSDTGSKLESEFEHSPVPPEHRKSLMTVAAVWFGFPMILTNAVPGGIVVAMLGFKEGFAAILLANLIMFVFVGLLSYRAGQTGKNFALQTTETFGSVGYIVASGFLSTVVVGWFAFNTGATGSALHNSFGWNEALVAAIAGIIFIAATF
;
A
#
# COMPACT_ATOMS: atom_id res chain seq x y z
N MET A 1 -21.29 -40.90 13.20
CA MET A 1 -19.86 -40.61 13.50
C MET A 1 -19.52 -39.34 12.73
N GLU A 2 -19.84 -38.19 13.28
CA GLU A 2 -19.63 -36.86 12.70
C GLU A 2 -18.18 -36.47 12.95
N THR A 3 -17.41 -36.40 11.88
CA THR A 3 -16.04 -35.92 11.93
C THR A 3 -16.06 -34.41 12.15
N THR A 4 -15.66 -33.99 13.33
CA THR A 4 -15.33 -32.62 13.69
C THR A 4 -14.21 -32.13 12.76
N GLN A 5 -14.58 -31.49 11.67
CA GLN A 5 -13.64 -30.74 10.83
C GLN A 5 -13.22 -29.48 11.62
N SER A 6 -11.95 -29.38 11.88
CA SER A 6 -11.37 -28.39 12.77
C SER A 6 -11.62 -26.97 12.29
N ASP A 7 -12.10 -26.15 13.21
CA ASP A 7 -12.44 -24.72 13.14
C ASP A 7 -11.26 -23.77 12.74
N THR A 8 -10.13 -24.33 12.40
CA THR A 8 -8.93 -23.57 11.99
C THR A 8 -8.97 -23.20 10.49
N GLY A 9 -9.70 -23.97 9.66
CA GLY A 9 -9.89 -23.68 8.22
C GLY A 9 -10.80 -22.46 7.99
N SER A 10 -11.81 -22.26 8.84
CA SER A 10 -12.81 -21.23 8.62
C SER A 10 -12.31 -19.79 8.81
N LYS A 11 -11.23 -19.59 9.58
CA LYS A 11 -10.63 -18.25 9.76
C LYS A 11 -9.79 -17.79 8.58
N LEU A 12 -9.15 -18.72 7.87
CA LEU A 12 -8.37 -18.41 6.66
C LEU A 12 -9.26 -18.22 5.43
N GLU A 13 -10.44 -18.85 5.40
CA GLU A 13 -11.42 -18.65 4.32
C GLU A 13 -12.14 -17.30 4.40
N SER A 14 -12.06 -16.59 5.52
CA SER A 14 -12.72 -15.29 5.70
C SER A 14 -12.09 -14.15 4.87
N GLU A 15 -10.89 -14.34 4.31
CA GLU A 15 -10.16 -13.28 3.58
C GLU A 15 -10.45 -13.26 2.07
N PHE A 16 -11.21 -14.19 1.53
CA PHE A 16 -11.56 -14.28 0.10
C PHE A 16 -10.34 -14.14 -0.84
N GLU A 17 -9.23 -14.78 -0.45
CA GLU A 17 -7.97 -14.64 -1.15
C GLU A 17 -8.04 -15.23 -2.57
N HIS A 18 -8.77 -16.31 -2.73
CA HIS A 18 -8.90 -17.09 -3.98
C HIS A 18 -10.27 -16.94 -4.66
N SER A 19 -11.17 -16.14 -4.13
CA SER A 19 -12.51 -15.94 -4.66
C SER A 19 -12.96 -14.47 -4.58
N PRO A 20 -13.86 -14.02 -5.47
CA PRO A 20 -14.43 -12.67 -5.37
C PRO A 20 -15.19 -12.49 -4.05
N VAL A 21 -15.05 -11.31 -3.43
CA VAL A 21 -15.77 -10.95 -2.21
C VAL A 21 -17.27 -10.85 -2.51
N PRO A 22 -18.12 -11.66 -1.87
CA PRO A 22 -19.57 -11.59 -2.06
C PRO A 22 -20.11 -10.21 -1.62
N PRO A 23 -21.22 -9.73 -2.22
CA PRO A 23 -21.76 -8.40 -1.93
C PRO A 23 -22.03 -8.15 -0.45
N GLU A 24 -22.50 -9.16 0.29
CA GLU A 24 -22.84 -9.11 1.71
C GLU A 24 -21.61 -8.92 2.61
N HIS A 25 -20.42 -9.28 2.15
CA HIS A 25 -19.17 -9.14 2.89
C HIS A 25 -18.39 -7.88 2.50
N ARG A 26 -18.87 -7.11 1.52
CA ARG A 26 -18.22 -5.87 1.09
C ARG A 26 -18.39 -4.78 2.13
N LYS A 27 -17.31 -4.09 2.43
CA LYS A 27 -17.32 -2.96 3.36
C LYS A 27 -18.02 -1.75 2.75
N SER A 28 -18.59 -0.90 3.60
CA SER A 28 -19.24 0.33 3.16
C SER A 28 -18.22 1.30 2.54
N LEU A 29 -18.69 2.18 1.65
CA LEU A 29 -17.86 3.20 1.03
C LEU A 29 -17.14 4.07 2.09
N MET A 30 -17.83 4.44 3.16
CA MET A 30 -17.26 5.27 4.22
C MET A 30 -16.10 4.55 4.94
N THR A 31 -16.26 3.26 5.24
CA THR A 31 -15.20 2.45 5.87
C THR A 31 -13.96 2.37 4.98
N VAL A 32 -14.15 2.08 3.68
CA VAL A 32 -13.05 1.98 2.73
C VAL A 32 -12.39 3.35 2.53
N ALA A 33 -13.19 4.41 2.39
CA ALA A 33 -12.68 5.77 2.23
C ALA A 33 -11.88 6.23 3.45
N ALA A 34 -12.31 5.91 4.67
CA ALA A 34 -11.57 6.26 5.89
C ALA A 34 -10.19 5.60 5.95
N VAL A 35 -10.09 4.32 5.59
CA VAL A 35 -8.81 3.59 5.51
C VAL A 35 -7.90 4.20 4.45
N TRP A 36 -8.41 4.41 3.25
CA TRP A 36 -7.63 4.97 2.14
C TRP A 36 -7.29 6.46 2.32
N PHE A 37 -8.07 7.20 3.07
CA PHE A 37 -7.73 8.57 3.47
C PHE A 37 -6.59 8.59 4.50
N GLY A 38 -6.62 7.68 5.49
CA GLY A 38 -5.58 7.60 6.52
C GLY A 38 -4.24 7.06 5.99
N PHE A 39 -4.25 6.13 5.04
CA PHE A 39 -3.05 5.49 4.52
C PHE A 39 -1.98 6.45 3.98
N PRO A 40 -2.29 7.47 3.16
CA PRO A 40 -1.28 8.43 2.68
C PRO A 40 -0.93 9.51 3.70
N MET A 41 -1.63 9.63 4.83
CA MET A 41 -1.37 10.67 5.85
C MET A 41 -0.20 10.30 6.77
N ILE A 42 0.91 9.89 6.20
CA ILE A 42 2.16 9.63 6.91
C ILE A 42 3.17 10.73 6.59
N LEU A 43 3.99 11.08 7.57
CA LEU A 43 4.95 12.19 7.45
C LEU A 43 5.91 12.00 6.25
N THR A 44 6.30 10.77 5.97
CA THR A 44 7.21 10.43 4.86
C THR A 44 6.62 10.76 3.49
N ASN A 45 5.31 10.83 3.33
CA ASN A 45 4.68 11.27 2.08
C ASN A 45 4.77 12.79 1.85
N ALA A 46 5.00 13.58 2.89
CA ALA A 46 5.23 15.02 2.75
C ALA A 46 6.63 15.34 2.15
N VAL A 47 7.60 14.44 2.35
CA VAL A 47 8.98 14.64 1.88
C VAL A 47 9.08 14.77 0.35
N PRO A 48 8.54 13.84 -0.46
CA PRO A 48 8.56 13.98 -1.92
C PRO A 48 7.86 15.27 -2.39
N GLY A 49 6.74 15.63 -1.79
CA GLY A 49 6.03 16.88 -2.08
C GLY A 49 6.90 18.11 -1.80
N GLY A 50 7.58 18.13 -0.66
CA GLY A 50 8.53 19.17 -0.29
C GLY A 50 9.69 19.29 -1.28
N ILE A 51 10.26 18.17 -1.73
CA ILE A 51 11.34 18.15 -2.74
C ILE A 51 10.87 18.76 -4.05
N VAL A 52 9.69 18.37 -4.55
CA VAL A 52 9.15 18.93 -5.81
C VAL A 52 8.96 20.44 -5.71
N VAL A 53 8.41 20.93 -4.60
CA VAL A 53 8.24 22.38 -4.37
C VAL A 53 9.59 23.09 -4.23
N ALA A 54 10.57 22.49 -3.57
CA ALA A 54 11.92 23.05 -3.45
C ALA A 54 12.63 23.16 -4.79
N MET A 55 12.41 22.21 -5.69
CA MET A 55 13.05 22.20 -7.02
C MET A 55 12.37 23.15 -8.03
N LEU A 56 11.05 23.23 -8.01
CA LEU A 56 10.26 23.94 -9.02
C LEU A 56 9.71 25.29 -8.55
N GLY A 57 9.81 25.59 -7.25
CA GLY A 57 9.08 26.69 -6.63
C GLY A 57 7.64 26.30 -6.27
N PHE A 58 6.99 27.13 -5.44
CA PHE A 58 5.69 26.77 -4.89
C PHE A 58 4.58 26.63 -5.95
N LYS A 59 4.48 27.56 -6.89
CA LYS A 59 3.39 27.57 -7.88
C LYS A 59 3.49 26.40 -8.84
N GLU A 60 4.63 26.21 -9.46
CA GLU A 60 4.91 25.16 -10.42
C GLU A 60 4.93 23.79 -9.74
N GLY A 61 5.52 23.69 -8.55
CA GLY A 61 5.56 22.46 -7.77
C GLY A 61 4.15 22.03 -7.32
N PHE A 62 3.33 22.96 -6.84
CA PHE A 62 1.95 22.67 -6.48
C PHE A 62 1.11 22.24 -7.69
N ALA A 63 1.27 22.94 -8.82
CA ALA A 63 0.57 22.59 -10.06
C ALA A 63 0.99 21.19 -10.57
N ALA A 64 2.27 20.87 -10.51
CA ALA A 64 2.79 19.56 -10.90
C ALA A 64 2.23 18.44 -10.01
N ILE A 65 2.22 18.63 -8.69
CA ILE A 65 1.66 17.67 -7.72
C ILE A 65 0.16 17.49 -7.96
N LEU A 66 -0.58 18.58 -8.17
CA LEU A 66 -2.02 18.52 -8.43
C LEU A 66 -2.32 17.76 -9.71
N LEU A 67 -1.61 18.06 -10.80
CA LEU A 67 -1.78 17.39 -12.09
C LEU A 67 -1.44 15.90 -12.00
N ALA A 68 -0.34 15.55 -11.36
CA ALA A 68 0.06 14.15 -11.15
C ALA A 68 -1.01 13.38 -10.36
N ASN A 69 -1.51 13.96 -9.27
CA ASN A 69 -2.59 13.35 -8.50
C ASN A 69 -3.90 13.21 -9.30
N LEU A 70 -4.22 14.16 -10.16
CA LEU A 70 -5.41 14.11 -11.00
C LEU A 70 -5.32 12.99 -12.04
N ILE A 71 -4.15 12.82 -12.66
CA ILE A 71 -3.88 11.70 -13.57
C ILE A 71 -4.00 10.36 -12.81
N MET A 72 -3.36 10.26 -11.65
CA MET A 72 -3.45 9.05 -10.81
C MET A 72 -4.88 8.77 -10.36
N PHE A 73 -5.65 9.80 -10.01
CA PHE A 73 -7.06 9.66 -9.63
C PHE A 73 -7.90 9.02 -10.75
N VAL A 74 -7.68 9.42 -12.01
CA VAL A 74 -8.39 8.81 -13.15
C VAL A 74 -8.02 7.33 -13.28
N PHE A 75 -6.73 6.99 -13.29
CA PHE A 75 -6.28 5.61 -13.42
C PHE A 75 -6.76 4.72 -12.26
N VAL A 76 -6.48 5.14 -11.05
CA VAL A 76 -6.84 4.37 -9.84
C VAL A 76 -8.36 4.33 -9.67
N GLY A 77 -9.06 5.40 -10.00
CA GLY A 77 -10.52 5.47 -9.93
C GLY A 77 -11.19 4.45 -10.83
N LEU A 78 -10.74 4.31 -12.09
CA LEU A 78 -11.28 3.32 -13.03
C LEU A 78 -11.02 1.88 -12.54
N LEU A 79 -9.81 1.59 -12.07
CA LEU A 79 -9.47 0.27 -11.54
C LEU A 79 -10.25 -0.04 -10.25
N SER A 80 -10.36 0.93 -9.34
CA SER A 80 -11.11 0.78 -8.10
C SER A 80 -12.61 0.58 -8.34
N TYR A 81 -13.17 1.29 -9.31
CA TYR A 81 -14.57 1.12 -9.71
C TYR A 81 -14.83 -0.32 -10.20
N ARG A 82 -13.94 -0.84 -11.05
CA ARG A 82 -14.04 -2.22 -11.54
C ARG A 82 -13.86 -3.23 -10.40
N ALA A 83 -12.90 -3.02 -9.51
CA ALA A 83 -12.69 -3.86 -8.34
C ALA A 83 -13.92 -3.88 -7.43
N GLY A 84 -14.52 -2.71 -7.18
CA GLY A 84 -15.75 -2.57 -6.40
C GLY A 84 -16.94 -3.31 -7.02
N GLN A 85 -17.08 -3.28 -8.34
CA GLN A 85 -18.14 -4.03 -9.03
C GLN A 85 -17.94 -5.54 -8.99
N THR A 86 -16.70 -6.00 -9.22
CA THR A 86 -16.42 -7.44 -9.35
C THR A 86 -16.12 -8.12 -8.01
N GLY A 87 -15.75 -7.36 -6.98
CA GLY A 87 -15.29 -7.91 -5.69
C GLY A 87 -13.96 -8.66 -5.79
N LYS A 88 -13.22 -8.54 -6.91
CA LYS A 88 -11.96 -9.24 -7.13
C LYS A 88 -10.79 -8.47 -6.50
N ASN A 89 -9.91 -9.18 -5.84
CA ASN A 89 -8.64 -8.65 -5.36
C ASN A 89 -7.62 -8.49 -6.52
N PHE A 90 -6.46 -7.92 -6.23
CA PHE A 90 -5.40 -7.71 -7.22
C PHE A 90 -4.98 -9.00 -7.92
N ALA A 91 -4.79 -10.10 -7.17
CA ALA A 91 -4.36 -11.38 -7.70
C ALA A 91 -5.35 -11.93 -8.75
N LEU A 92 -6.63 -11.94 -8.40
CA LEU A 92 -7.69 -12.42 -9.28
C LEU A 92 -7.83 -11.57 -10.56
N GLN A 93 -7.81 -10.23 -10.42
CA GLN A 93 -7.89 -9.34 -11.57
C GLN A 93 -6.69 -9.48 -12.50
N THR A 94 -5.49 -9.59 -11.92
CA THR A 94 -4.24 -9.71 -12.68
C THR A 94 -4.17 -11.06 -13.40
N THR A 95 -4.57 -12.14 -12.72
CA THR A 95 -4.61 -13.49 -13.34
C THR A 95 -5.63 -13.54 -14.48
N GLU A 96 -6.78 -12.91 -14.32
CA GLU A 96 -7.80 -12.86 -15.36
C GLU A 96 -7.35 -12.06 -16.59
N THR A 97 -6.60 -10.96 -16.37
CA THR A 97 -6.19 -10.05 -17.44
C THR A 97 -4.92 -10.51 -18.15
N PHE A 98 -3.95 -11.03 -17.41
CA PHE A 98 -2.60 -11.34 -17.92
C PHE A 98 -2.22 -12.81 -17.81
N GLY A 99 -3.12 -13.67 -17.29
CA GLY A 99 -2.85 -15.08 -17.03
C GLY A 99 -1.91 -15.29 -15.84
N SER A 100 -1.57 -16.56 -15.58
CA SER A 100 -0.73 -16.92 -14.43
C SER A 100 0.70 -16.37 -14.50
N VAL A 101 1.30 -16.33 -15.68
CA VAL A 101 2.64 -15.78 -15.88
C VAL A 101 2.63 -14.26 -15.65
N GLY A 102 1.64 -13.55 -16.19
CA GLY A 102 1.49 -12.12 -15.97
C GLY A 102 1.22 -11.77 -14.51
N TYR A 103 0.49 -12.61 -13.78
CA TYR A 103 0.31 -12.45 -12.33
C TYR A 103 1.65 -12.54 -11.56
N ILE A 104 2.50 -13.52 -11.88
CA ILE A 104 3.80 -13.66 -11.22
C ILE A 104 4.67 -12.43 -11.45
N VAL A 105 4.72 -11.92 -12.69
CA VAL A 105 5.49 -10.71 -13.02
C VAL A 105 4.94 -9.48 -12.30
N ALA A 106 3.63 -9.27 -12.33
CA ALA A 106 2.99 -8.12 -11.70
C ALA A 106 3.12 -8.15 -10.17
N SER A 107 2.96 -9.32 -9.56
CA SER A 107 3.12 -9.49 -8.11
C SER A 107 4.58 -9.32 -7.68
N GLY A 108 5.53 -9.84 -8.45
CA GLY A 108 6.96 -9.64 -8.21
C GLY A 108 7.35 -8.17 -8.29
N PHE A 109 6.85 -7.44 -9.29
CA PHE A 109 7.06 -6.00 -9.42
C PHE A 109 6.45 -5.24 -8.23
N LEU A 110 5.20 -5.52 -7.87
CA LEU A 110 4.53 -4.89 -6.73
C LEU A 110 5.30 -5.14 -5.42
N SER A 111 5.73 -6.38 -5.18
CA SER A 111 6.53 -6.73 -4.00
C SER A 111 7.85 -5.94 -3.95
N THR A 112 8.52 -5.79 -5.08
CA THR A 112 9.76 -4.99 -5.18
C THR A 112 9.50 -3.52 -4.83
N VAL A 113 8.40 -2.95 -5.31
CA VAL A 113 8.00 -1.56 -4.98
C VAL A 113 7.70 -1.41 -3.49
N VAL A 114 7.00 -2.37 -2.89
CA VAL A 114 6.68 -2.36 -1.44
C VAL A 114 7.95 -2.46 -0.59
N VAL A 115 8.89 -3.34 -0.96
CA VAL A 115 10.19 -3.43 -0.27
C VAL A 115 10.99 -2.13 -0.42
N GLY A 116 10.99 -1.54 -1.61
CA GLY A 116 11.63 -0.22 -1.84
C GLY A 116 11.01 0.88 -0.99
N TRP A 117 9.69 0.90 -0.86
CA TRP A 117 8.97 1.83 0.01
C TRP A 117 9.29 1.63 1.49
N PHE A 118 9.38 0.38 1.93
CA PHE A 118 9.82 0.05 3.28
C PHE A 118 11.25 0.55 3.56
N ALA A 119 12.18 0.30 2.65
CA ALA A 119 13.56 0.79 2.75
C ALA A 119 13.63 2.33 2.81
N PHE A 120 12.83 3.02 2.00
CA PHE A 120 12.71 4.48 2.04
C PHE A 120 12.23 4.97 3.41
N ASN A 121 11.19 4.37 3.97
CA ASN A 121 10.65 4.78 5.27
C ASN A 121 11.63 4.55 6.43
N THR A 122 12.34 3.42 6.44
CA THR A 122 13.36 3.15 7.45
C THR A 122 14.55 4.10 7.34
N GLY A 123 15.01 4.39 6.12
CA GLY A 123 16.05 5.37 5.86
C GLY A 123 15.64 6.78 6.29
N ALA A 124 14.43 7.22 5.92
CA ALA A 124 13.91 8.52 6.33
C ALA A 124 13.81 8.66 7.86
N THR A 125 13.44 7.58 8.57
CA THR A 125 13.44 7.56 10.04
C THR A 125 14.86 7.73 10.59
N GLY A 126 15.85 7.03 10.03
CA GLY A 126 17.25 7.16 10.38
C GLY A 126 17.76 8.59 10.22
N SER A 127 17.52 9.19 9.04
CA SER A 127 17.91 10.56 8.73
C SER A 127 17.22 11.58 9.62
N ALA A 128 15.94 11.43 9.91
CA ALA A 128 15.21 12.33 10.79
C ALA A 128 15.76 12.35 12.21
N LEU A 129 16.06 11.18 12.78
CA LEU A 129 16.62 11.08 14.13
C LEU A 129 18.09 11.49 14.18
N HIS A 130 18.86 11.25 13.10
CA HIS A 130 20.21 11.80 12.98
C HIS A 130 20.18 13.35 13.03
N ASN A 131 19.35 13.96 12.23
CA ASN A 131 19.24 15.42 12.16
C ASN A 131 18.72 16.06 13.46
N SER A 132 17.87 15.33 14.21
CA SER A 132 17.28 15.84 15.45
C SER A 132 18.14 15.63 16.69
N PHE A 133 18.82 14.49 16.76
CA PHE A 133 19.52 14.02 17.98
C PHE A 133 21.00 13.66 17.76
N GLY A 134 21.49 13.71 16.53
CA GLY A 134 22.87 13.33 16.19
C GLY A 134 23.16 11.82 16.26
N TRP A 135 22.11 10.98 16.29
CA TRP A 135 22.28 9.52 16.38
C TRP A 135 22.83 8.94 15.08
N ASN A 136 23.43 7.76 15.16
CA ASN A 136 23.94 7.10 13.96
C ASN A 136 22.80 6.70 13.03
N GLU A 137 22.75 7.27 11.84
CA GLU A 137 21.68 7.11 10.86
C GLU A 137 21.43 5.64 10.48
N ALA A 138 22.50 4.91 10.15
CA ALA A 138 22.40 3.52 9.72
C ALA A 138 21.92 2.60 10.85
N LEU A 139 22.40 2.83 12.08
CA LEU A 139 21.96 2.05 13.24
C LEU A 139 20.48 2.29 13.54
N VAL A 140 20.05 3.54 13.49
CA VAL A 140 18.64 3.91 13.74
C VAL A 140 17.72 3.33 12.66
N ALA A 141 18.12 3.42 11.39
CA ALA A 141 17.37 2.83 10.29
C ALA A 141 17.23 1.31 10.45
N ALA A 142 18.30 0.62 10.83
CA ALA A 142 18.26 -0.82 11.07
C ALA A 142 17.33 -1.20 12.23
N ILE A 143 17.42 -0.49 13.35
CA ILE A 143 16.55 -0.72 14.51
C ILE A 143 15.08 -0.44 14.15
N ALA A 144 14.81 0.67 13.47
CA ALA A 144 13.45 1.00 13.00
C ALA A 144 12.90 -0.07 12.07
N GLY A 145 13.71 -0.58 11.15
CA GLY A 145 13.32 -1.68 10.27
C GLY A 145 12.93 -2.96 11.04
N ILE A 146 13.73 -3.33 12.04
CA ILE A 146 13.42 -4.50 12.90
C ILE A 146 12.13 -4.27 13.68
N ILE A 147 11.93 -3.08 14.25
CA ILE A 147 10.71 -2.75 15.01
C ILE A 147 9.48 -2.79 14.09
N PHE A 148 9.57 -2.23 12.88
CA PHE A 148 8.45 -2.23 11.93
C PHE A 148 8.08 -3.64 11.47
N ILE A 149 9.08 -4.50 11.24
CA ILE A 149 8.84 -5.92 10.93
C ILE A 149 8.17 -6.60 12.12
N ALA A 150 8.72 -6.46 13.33
CA ALA A 150 8.18 -7.09 14.53
C ALA A 150 6.74 -6.61 14.88
N ALA A 151 6.39 -5.37 14.53
CA ALA A 151 5.04 -4.84 14.74
C ALA A 151 4.01 -5.36 13.72
N THR A 152 4.46 -5.99 12.63
CA THR A 152 3.60 -6.52 11.57
C THR A 152 3.20 -7.98 11.85
N PHE A 153 3.98 -8.71 12.64
CA PHE A 153 3.74 -10.10 13.06
C PHE A 153 3.26 -10.20 14.51
#